data_132a902a45d34cefa2653eb3859f3cdd
#
_entry.id   132a902a45d34cefa2653eb3859f3cdd
#
_cell.length_a   1.000
_cell.length_b   1.000
_cell.length_c   1.000
_cell.angle_alpha   90.00
_cell.angle_beta   90.00
_cell.angle_gamma   90.00
#
_symmetry.space_group_name_H-M   'P 1'
#
loop_
_entity.id
_entity.type
_entity.pdbx_description
1 polymer ?
#
loop_
_entity_poly.entity_id
_entity_poly.type
_entity_poly.pdbx_seq_one_letter_code
_entity_poly.pdbx_strand_id
1 'polypeptide(L)'
;MTAAAEFLLVESQGPWSGPMAERFLDDGTALARAGQRVSVLLVQDAVTAALPGAAAAVDRLAEAGATVWVDGFSLAQRALPADRVVPAATVVDMDAVAAKVLADGVRVVWH
;
A
#
# COMPACT_ATOMS: atom_id res chain seq x y z
N MET A 1 7.08 19.66 -20.78
CA MET A 1 6.34 18.43 -20.46
C MET A 1 6.52 18.14 -18.97
N THR A 2 5.42 18.04 -18.27
CA THR A 2 5.44 17.70 -16.85
C THR A 2 5.55 16.19 -16.68
N ALA A 3 6.41 15.75 -15.78
CA ALA A 3 6.43 14.33 -15.39
C ALA A 3 5.08 13.94 -14.80
N ALA A 4 4.63 12.73 -15.07
CA ALA A 4 3.42 12.20 -14.46
C ALA A 4 3.59 12.19 -12.93
N ALA A 5 2.56 12.62 -12.22
CA ALA A 5 2.57 12.57 -10.77
C ALA A 5 2.52 11.12 -10.31
N GLU A 6 3.25 10.83 -9.25
CA GLU A 6 3.15 9.56 -8.54
C GLU A 6 2.25 9.74 -7.33
N PHE A 7 1.38 8.78 -7.09
CA PHE A 7 0.53 8.78 -5.91
C PHE A 7 1.07 7.78 -4.90
N LEU A 8 1.20 8.20 -3.65
CA LEU A 8 1.47 7.33 -2.52
C LEU A 8 0.22 7.30 -1.65
N LEU A 9 -0.48 6.18 -1.64
CA LEU A 9 -1.68 5.99 -0.84
C LEU A 9 -1.29 5.26 0.44
N VAL A 10 -1.53 5.89 1.58
CA VAL A 10 -1.20 5.31 2.89
C VAL A 10 -2.49 4.85 3.57
N GLU A 11 -2.63 3.54 3.76
CA GLU A 11 -3.77 2.94 4.44
C GLU A 11 -3.36 2.47 5.83
N SER A 12 -4.08 2.90 6.85
CA SER A 12 -3.81 2.52 8.24
C SER A 12 -4.85 1.56 8.81
N GLN A 13 -5.99 1.39 8.16
CA GLN A 13 -7.07 0.55 8.67
C GLN A 13 -7.04 -0.83 8.04
N GLY A 14 -7.29 -1.84 8.86
CA GLY A 14 -7.33 -3.22 8.42
C GLY A 14 -8.64 -3.57 7.71
N PRO A 15 -8.68 -4.73 7.02
CA PRO A 15 -9.85 -5.15 6.27
C PRO A 15 -11.08 -5.42 7.16
N TRP A 16 -10.87 -5.61 8.45
CA TRP A 16 -11.96 -5.84 9.40
C TRP A 16 -12.60 -4.57 9.97
N SER A 17 -12.05 -3.39 9.65
CA SER A 17 -12.57 -2.12 10.14
C SER A 17 -13.76 -1.59 9.34
N GLY A 18 -14.22 -2.33 8.34
CA GLY A 18 -15.32 -1.96 7.48
C GLY A 18 -14.89 -1.79 6.02
N PRO A 19 -15.81 -1.35 5.13
CA PRO A 19 -15.56 -1.36 3.69
C PRO A 19 -14.68 -0.21 3.19
N MET A 20 -14.39 0.80 4.02
CA MET A 20 -13.70 2.02 3.56
C MET A 20 -12.25 1.75 3.17
N ALA A 21 -11.54 0.87 3.89
CA ALA A 21 -10.18 0.49 3.54
C ALA A 21 -10.13 -0.17 2.16
N GLU A 22 -11.04 -1.09 1.88
CA GLU A 22 -11.11 -1.73 0.57
C GLU A 22 -11.39 -0.72 -0.53
N ARG A 23 -12.31 0.21 -0.30
CA ARG A 23 -12.62 1.27 -1.27
C ARG A 23 -11.41 2.15 -1.56
N PHE A 24 -10.66 2.50 -0.52
CA PHE A 24 -9.46 3.30 -0.68
C PHE A 24 -8.41 2.57 -1.52
N LEU A 25 -8.19 1.28 -1.26
CA LEU A 25 -7.28 0.46 -2.05
C LEU A 25 -7.77 0.30 -3.50
N ASP A 26 -9.07 0.14 -3.69
CA ASP A 26 -9.66 0.06 -5.04
C ASP A 26 -9.54 1.38 -5.81
N ASP A 27 -9.55 2.52 -5.13
CA ASP A 27 -9.24 3.82 -5.75
C ASP A 27 -7.82 3.81 -6.32
N GLY A 28 -6.86 3.21 -5.59
CA GLY A 28 -5.51 3.01 -6.08
C GLY A 28 -5.46 2.15 -7.33
N THR A 29 -6.24 1.09 -7.36
CA THR A 29 -6.37 0.22 -8.54
C THR A 29 -6.91 0.99 -9.75
N ALA A 30 -7.94 1.80 -9.55
CA ALA A 30 -8.50 2.62 -10.61
C ALA A 30 -7.49 3.63 -11.16
N LEU A 31 -6.73 4.28 -10.30
CA LEU A 31 -5.66 5.20 -10.71
C LEU A 31 -4.59 4.48 -11.52
N ALA A 32 -4.15 3.30 -11.08
CA ALA A 32 -3.14 2.52 -11.78
C ALA A 32 -3.64 2.08 -13.17
N ARG A 33 -4.89 1.65 -13.27
CA ARG A 33 -5.51 1.27 -14.54
C ARG A 33 -5.66 2.46 -15.49
N ALA A 34 -5.77 3.66 -14.96
CA ALA A 34 -5.81 4.89 -15.74
C ALA A 34 -4.43 5.37 -16.19
N GLY A 35 -3.37 4.60 -15.91
CA GLY A 35 -2.00 4.91 -16.32
C GLY A 35 -1.22 5.75 -15.34
N GLN A 36 -1.74 6.01 -14.16
CA GLN A 36 -1.02 6.74 -13.11
C GLN A 36 -0.02 5.82 -12.41
N ARG A 37 1.07 6.42 -11.91
CA ARG A 37 2.03 5.71 -11.07
C ARG A 37 1.50 5.71 -9.64
N VAL A 38 1.28 4.51 -9.11
CA VAL A 38 0.67 4.33 -7.79
C VAL A 38 1.52 3.41 -6.94
N SER A 39 1.83 3.88 -5.73
CA SER A 39 2.37 3.05 -4.65
C SER A 39 1.37 3.09 -3.49
N VAL A 40 1.18 1.96 -2.86
CA VAL A 40 0.35 1.85 -1.65
C VAL A 40 1.23 1.41 -0.50
N LEU A 41 1.14 2.11 0.62
CA LEU A 41 1.82 1.74 1.86
C LEU A 41 0.78 1.30 2.89
N LEU A 42 0.91 0.07 3.34
CA LEU A 42 0.09 -0.47 4.42
C LEU A 42 0.84 -0.29 5.74
N VAL A 43 0.25 0.46 6.66
CA VAL A 43 0.80 0.73 8.00
C VAL A 43 -0.20 0.32 9.07
N GLN A 44 0.28 0.15 10.30
CA GLN A 44 -0.58 -0.19 11.44
C GLN A 44 -1.43 -1.42 11.12
N ASP A 45 -2.72 -1.41 11.42
CA ASP A 45 -3.60 -2.55 11.20
C ASP A 45 -3.74 -2.95 9.73
N ALA A 46 -3.49 -2.02 8.82
CA ALA A 46 -3.57 -2.30 7.39
C ALA A 46 -2.55 -3.35 6.92
N VAL A 47 -1.47 -3.58 7.65
CA VAL A 47 -0.49 -4.62 7.28
C VAL A 47 -1.13 -6.01 7.23
N THR A 48 -2.22 -6.22 7.96
CA THR A 48 -2.95 -7.49 7.94
C THR A 48 -3.60 -7.77 6.58
N ALA A 49 -3.87 -6.74 5.78
CA ALA A 49 -4.39 -6.90 4.42
C ALA A 49 -3.40 -7.63 3.49
N ALA A 50 -2.12 -7.60 3.80
CA ALA A 50 -1.08 -8.25 3.02
C ALA A 50 -0.86 -9.72 3.40
N LEU A 51 -1.60 -10.25 4.36
CA LEU A 51 -1.55 -11.67 4.68
C LEU A 51 -2.31 -12.49 3.65
N PRO A 52 -1.91 -13.75 3.40
CA PRO A 52 -2.58 -14.57 2.39
C PRO A 52 -4.09 -14.70 2.63
N GLY A 53 -4.88 -14.40 1.61
CA GLY A 53 -6.34 -14.51 1.67
C GLY A 53 -7.05 -13.42 2.46
N ALA A 54 -6.33 -12.43 3.01
CA ALA A 54 -6.94 -11.43 3.88
C ALA A 54 -7.68 -10.34 3.10
N ALA A 55 -7.15 -9.91 1.95
CA ALA A 55 -7.77 -8.84 1.16
C ALA A 55 -7.47 -8.99 -0.33
N ALA A 56 -8.49 -9.30 -1.11
CA ALA A 56 -8.37 -9.39 -2.56
C ALA A 56 -7.99 -8.04 -3.20
N ALA A 57 -8.27 -6.93 -2.52
CA ALA A 57 -7.90 -5.61 -3.00
C ALA A 57 -6.40 -5.44 -3.20
N VAL A 58 -5.58 -6.11 -2.39
CA VAL A 58 -4.12 -6.09 -2.53
C VAL A 58 -3.70 -6.78 -3.84
N ASP A 59 -4.32 -7.90 -4.15
CA ASP A 59 -4.04 -8.61 -5.41
C ASP A 59 -4.45 -7.76 -6.62
N ARG A 60 -5.59 -7.11 -6.56
CA ARG A 60 -6.06 -6.22 -7.63
C ARG A 60 -5.10 -5.05 -7.88
N LEU A 61 -4.54 -4.46 -6.81
CA LEU A 61 -3.53 -3.41 -6.92
C LEU A 61 -2.29 -3.91 -7.67
N ALA A 62 -1.77 -5.05 -7.27
CA ALA A 62 -0.58 -5.62 -7.90
C ALA A 62 -0.83 -5.96 -9.36
N GLU A 63 -1.97 -6.55 -9.69
CA GLU A 63 -2.37 -6.88 -11.06
C GLU A 63 -2.52 -5.64 -11.94
N ALA A 64 -2.93 -4.53 -11.36
CA ALA A 64 -3.04 -3.24 -12.06
C ALA A 64 -1.70 -2.53 -12.24
N GLY A 65 -0.61 -3.06 -11.70
CA GLY A 65 0.73 -2.49 -11.81
C GLY A 65 1.12 -1.55 -10.67
N ALA A 66 0.31 -1.42 -9.63
CA ALA A 66 0.67 -0.64 -8.47
C ALA A 66 1.75 -1.36 -7.64
N THR A 67 2.60 -0.57 -6.98
CA THR A 67 3.56 -1.08 -6.00
C THR A 67 2.87 -1.17 -4.66
N VAL A 68 2.97 -2.32 -3.98
CA VAL A 68 2.40 -2.50 -2.64
C VAL A 68 3.53 -2.67 -1.64
N TRP A 69 3.58 -1.75 -0.69
CA TRP A 69 4.55 -1.74 0.41
C TRP A 69 3.86 -2.04 1.74
N VAL A 70 4.57 -2.77 2.58
CA VAL A 70 4.12 -3.14 3.92
C VAL A 70 5.15 -2.66 4.93
N ASP A 71 4.72 -1.89 5.94
CA ASP A 71 5.60 -1.40 6.98
C ASP A 71 6.07 -2.52 7.89
N GLY A 72 7.39 -2.79 7.88
CA GLY A 72 8.00 -3.84 8.70
C GLY A 72 7.86 -3.59 10.20
N PHE A 73 7.89 -2.32 10.62
CA PHE A 73 7.69 -1.97 12.04
C PHE A 73 6.28 -2.34 12.51
N SER A 74 5.26 -2.05 11.70
CA SER A 74 3.87 -2.41 12.02
C SER A 74 3.67 -3.93 12.11
N LEU A 75 4.34 -4.69 11.23
CA LEU A 75 4.34 -6.16 11.29
C LEU A 75 4.95 -6.64 12.61
N ALA A 76 6.12 -6.11 12.97
CA ALA A 76 6.82 -6.51 14.19
C ALA A 76 5.99 -6.21 15.45
N GLN A 77 5.31 -5.06 15.50
CA GLN A 77 4.43 -4.70 16.61
C GLN A 77 3.27 -5.68 16.80
N ARG A 78 2.87 -6.37 15.72
CA ARG A 78 1.75 -7.31 15.73
C ARG A 78 2.22 -8.77 15.74
N ALA A 79 3.52 -8.99 15.95
CA ALA A 79 4.13 -10.33 15.93
C ALA A 79 3.84 -11.10 14.63
N LEU A 80 3.75 -10.39 13.52
CA LEU A 80 3.54 -10.96 12.20
C LEU A 80 4.88 -11.11 11.48
N PRO A 81 5.30 -12.35 11.12
CA PRO A 81 6.55 -12.54 10.40
C PRO A 81 6.52 -11.92 9.00
N ALA A 82 7.61 -11.28 8.60
CA ALA A 82 7.70 -10.67 7.28
C ALA A 82 7.55 -11.68 6.14
N ASP A 83 7.93 -12.94 6.36
CA ASP A 83 7.82 -14.00 5.36
C ASP A 83 6.38 -14.51 5.16
N ARG A 84 5.43 -14.06 5.98
CA ARG A 84 4.00 -14.38 5.82
C ARG A 84 3.28 -13.44 4.86
N VAL A 85 3.92 -12.34 4.48
CA VAL A 85 3.34 -11.36 3.56
C VAL A 85 3.25 -11.96 2.16
N VAL A 86 2.16 -11.66 1.45
CA VAL A 86 1.97 -12.14 0.07
C VAL A 86 3.13 -11.70 -0.84
N PRO A 87 3.50 -12.52 -1.85
CA PRO A 87 4.63 -12.17 -2.73
C PRO A 87 4.47 -10.87 -3.50
N ALA A 88 3.23 -10.44 -3.74
CA ALA A 88 2.93 -9.19 -4.45
C ALA A 88 3.30 -7.94 -3.65
N ALA A 89 3.49 -8.06 -2.34
CA ALA A 89 3.84 -6.94 -1.46
C ALA A 89 5.29 -7.02 -1.02
N THR A 90 5.91 -5.85 -0.82
CA THR A 90 7.29 -5.73 -0.36
C THR A 90 7.32 -5.12 1.03
N VAL A 91 8.02 -5.75 1.96
CA VAL A 91 8.23 -5.21 3.29
C VAL A 91 9.30 -4.12 3.22
N VAL A 92 8.99 -2.95 3.76
CA VAL A 92 9.88 -1.78 3.74
C VAL A 92 10.13 -1.24 5.14
N ASP A 93 11.19 -0.46 5.28
CA ASP A 93 11.48 0.28 6.51
C ASP A 93 11.06 1.75 6.36
N MET A 94 11.15 2.50 7.47
CA MET A 94 10.79 3.91 7.46
C MET A 94 11.74 4.77 6.64
N ASP A 95 12.99 4.36 6.42
CA ASP A 95 13.91 5.11 5.56
C ASP A 95 13.42 5.09 4.11
N ALA A 96 12.96 3.95 3.63
CA ALA A 96 12.38 3.84 2.28
C ALA A 96 11.10 4.68 2.16
N VAL A 97 10.24 4.66 3.19
CA VAL A 97 9.02 5.47 3.22
C VAL A 97 9.33 6.95 3.20
N ALA A 98 10.28 7.40 4.04
CA ALA A 98 10.68 8.81 4.10
C ALA A 98 11.23 9.30 2.76
N ALA A 99 12.06 8.50 2.10
CA ALA A 99 12.58 8.84 0.78
C ALA A 99 11.47 9.02 -0.25
N LYS A 100 10.45 8.16 -0.22
CA LYS A 100 9.30 8.27 -1.13
C LYS A 100 8.47 9.50 -0.84
N VAL A 101 8.15 9.76 0.42
CA VAL A 101 7.34 10.92 0.84
C VAL A 101 8.00 12.24 0.47
N LEU A 102 9.33 12.30 0.56
CA LEU A 102 10.11 13.51 0.27
C LEU A 102 10.50 13.65 -1.20
N ALA A 103 10.23 12.65 -2.02
CA ALA A 103 10.57 12.70 -3.45
C ALA A 103 9.70 13.72 -4.19
N ASP A 104 10.29 14.38 -5.19
CA ASP A 104 9.56 15.33 -6.02
C ASP A 104 8.46 14.61 -6.82
N GLY A 105 7.31 15.28 -6.95
CA GLY A 105 6.19 14.79 -7.77
C GLY A 105 5.38 13.68 -7.13
N VAL A 106 5.61 13.36 -5.86
CA VAL A 106 4.81 12.37 -5.12
C VAL A 106 3.69 13.08 -4.37
N ARG A 107 2.47 12.63 -4.59
CA ARG A 107 1.29 13.07 -3.85
C ARG A 107 0.91 12.01 -2.84
N VAL A 108 0.88 12.39 -1.56
CA VAL A 108 0.58 11.48 -0.46
C VAL A 108 -0.87 11.66 -0.04
N VAL A 109 -1.61 10.56 -0.01
CA VAL A 109 -3.01 10.52 0.43
C VAL A 109 -3.15 9.49 1.54
N TRP A 110 -3.72 9.88 2.65
CA TRP A 110 -3.90 9.03 3.84
C TRP A 110 -5.34 8.59 4.03
N HIS A 111 -5.46 7.38 4.51
CA HIS A 111 -6.75 6.88 5.00
C HIS A 111 -6.63 6.22 6.38
#